data_2bf735ef6802b92dfa4c24fe6632d466
#
_entry.id   2bf735ef6802b92dfa4c24fe6632d466
#
_cell.length_a   1.000
_cell.length_b   1.000
_cell.length_c   1.000
_cell.angle_alpha   90.00
_cell.angle_beta   90.00
_cell.angle_gamma   90.00
#
_symmetry.space_group_name_H-M   'P 1'
#
loop_
_entity.id
_entity.type
_entity.pdbx_description
1 polymer ?
#
loop_
_entity_poly.entity_id
_entity_poly.type
_entity_poly.pdbx_seq_one_letter_code
_entity_poly.pdbx_strand_id
1 'polypeptide(L)'
;IDLRKNSKTFGKTFKIVLSEKNCLSLFIPEGFAHAYYSYSNTNLIYYQLSNYYKPKYEDGIIWNDKKLKIKWPFKKPMVSKKDSNLKTFSEFKKIYKFL
;
A
#
# COMPACT_ATOMS: atom_id res chain seq x y z
N ILE A 1 3.55 -3.22 -2.86
CA ILE A 1 3.52 -4.68 -2.67
C ILE A 1 3.00 -5.31 -3.94
N ASP A 2 3.76 -6.22 -4.53
CA ASP A 2 3.31 -6.97 -5.70
C ASP A 2 2.30 -8.05 -5.28
N LEU A 3 1.06 -7.93 -5.75
CA LEU A 3 -0.02 -8.89 -5.47
C LEU A 3 -0.31 -9.82 -6.64
N ARG A 4 0.42 -9.71 -7.74
CA ARG A 4 0.23 -10.56 -8.93
C ARG A 4 0.74 -11.98 -8.65
N LYS A 5 -0.18 -12.93 -8.58
CA LYS A 5 0.07 -14.31 -8.14
C LYS A 5 1.18 -15.02 -8.90
N ASN A 6 1.31 -14.78 -10.20
CA ASN A 6 2.30 -15.42 -11.06
C ASN A 6 3.59 -14.62 -11.22
N SER A 7 3.74 -13.52 -10.50
CA SER A 7 4.94 -12.71 -10.54
C SER A 7 6.07 -13.31 -9.71
N LYS A 8 7.30 -13.20 -10.21
CA LYS A 8 8.52 -13.58 -9.45
C LYS A 8 8.71 -12.73 -8.18
N THR A 9 8.04 -11.58 -8.10
CA THR A 9 8.10 -10.67 -6.97
C THR A 9 6.82 -10.67 -6.12
N PHE A 10 5.95 -11.65 -6.30
CA PHE A 10 4.72 -11.78 -5.51
C PHE A 10 4.99 -11.69 -4.01
N GLY A 11 4.28 -10.81 -3.32
CA GLY A 11 4.43 -10.54 -1.89
C GLY A 11 5.65 -9.73 -1.50
N LYS A 12 6.53 -9.37 -2.43
CA LYS A 12 7.66 -8.48 -2.16
C LYS A 12 7.22 -7.02 -2.10
N THR A 13 7.91 -6.26 -1.28
CA THR A 13 7.65 -4.82 -1.08
C THR A 13 8.77 -3.99 -1.69
N PHE A 14 8.39 -2.85 -2.25
CA PHE A 14 9.29 -1.79 -2.68
C PHE A 14 8.97 -0.52 -1.90
N LYS A 15 9.98 0.22 -1.50
CA LYS A 15 9.84 1.49 -0.78
C LYS A 15 10.69 2.57 -1.42
N ILE A 16 10.14 3.76 -1.47
CA ILE A 16 10.84 4.95 -1.96
C ILE A 16 10.37 6.18 -1.20
N VAL A 17 11.26 7.10 -0.93
CA VAL A 17 10.92 8.42 -0.39
C VAL A 17 10.62 9.36 -1.55
N LEU A 18 9.45 10.00 -1.51
CA LEU A 18 9.08 11.09 -2.42
C LEU A 18 9.18 12.41 -1.67
N SER A 19 9.85 13.39 -2.25
CA SER A 19 10.07 14.69 -1.62
C SER A 19 10.19 15.81 -2.65
N GLU A 20 10.04 17.05 -2.21
CA GLU A 20 10.37 18.22 -3.03
C GLU A 20 11.81 18.19 -3.56
N LYS A 21 12.74 17.67 -2.75
CA LYS A 21 14.16 17.65 -3.13
C LYS A 21 14.46 16.70 -4.28
N ASN A 22 13.86 15.51 -4.29
CA ASN A 22 14.13 14.53 -5.34
C ASN A 22 13.20 14.65 -6.54
N CYS A 23 12.07 15.35 -6.41
CA CYS A 23 11.10 15.56 -7.49
C CYS A 23 10.66 14.28 -8.19
N LEU A 24 10.61 13.16 -7.46
CA LEU A 24 10.23 11.87 -8.01
C LEU A 24 8.71 11.69 -8.01
N SER A 25 8.23 10.97 -8.99
CA SER A 25 6.88 10.42 -9.03
C SER A 25 6.94 8.90 -9.08
N LEU A 26 6.00 8.24 -8.46
CA LEU A 26 5.91 6.79 -8.47
C LEU A 26 4.70 6.34 -9.30
N PHE A 27 4.96 5.60 -10.37
CA PHE A 27 3.92 4.91 -11.12
C PHE A 27 3.68 3.52 -10.51
N ILE A 28 2.42 3.24 -10.17
CA ILE A 28 2.01 1.98 -9.54
C ILE A 28 1.07 1.26 -10.51
N PRO A 29 1.51 0.19 -11.18
CA PRO A 29 0.67 -0.56 -12.10
C PRO A 29 -0.47 -1.30 -11.39
N GLU A 30 -1.45 -1.78 -12.16
CA GLU A 30 -2.46 -2.71 -11.67
C GLU A 30 -1.83 -3.97 -11.07
N GLY A 31 -2.47 -4.51 -10.03
CA GLY A 31 -1.98 -5.68 -9.32
C GLY A 31 -1.00 -5.39 -8.20
N PHE A 32 -0.75 -4.12 -7.90
CA PHE A 32 0.06 -3.70 -6.74
C PHE A 32 -0.83 -3.05 -5.68
N ALA A 33 -0.61 -3.41 -4.43
CA ALA A 33 -1.11 -2.62 -3.31
C ALA A 33 -0.11 -1.53 -2.96
N HIS A 34 -0.58 -0.39 -2.50
CA HIS A 34 0.26 0.73 -2.12
C HIS A 34 -0.21 1.37 -0.82
N ALA A 35 0.71 2.01 -0.14
CA ALA A 35 0.48 2.82 1.03
C ALA A 35 1.56 3.89 1.12
N TYR A 36 1.39 4.85 2.02
CA TYR A 36 2.40 5.86 2.29
C TYR A 36 2.50 6.14 3.79
N TYR A 37 3.64 6.67 4.18
CA TYR A 37 3.91 7.21 5.50
C TYR A 37 4.34 8.67 5.36
N SER A 38 3.73 9.54 6.15
CA SER A 38 4.04 10.98 6.17
C SER A 38 5.07 11.28 7.25
N TYR A 39 6.24 11.77 6.85
CA TYR A 39 7.30 12.16 7.79
C TYR A 39 7.07 13.51 8.46
N SER A 40 6.31 14.39 7.82
CA SER A 40 6.06 15.76 8.28
C SER A 40 4.64 15.91 8.81
N ASN A 41 4.42 16.95 9.62
CA ASN A 41 3.08 17.27 10.12
C ASN A 41 2.14 17.77 9.02
N THR A 42 2.70 18.40 7.99
CA THR A 42 1.94 18.87 6.82
C THR A 42 2.51 18.26 5.57
N ASN A 43 1.65 17.57 4.80
CA ASN A 43 2.03 16.94 3.56
C ASN A 43 0.98 17.24 2.50
N LEU A 44 1.43 17.51 1.29
CA LEU A 44 0.58 17.59 0.10
C LEU A 44 0.85 16.38 -0.77
N ILE A 45 -0.17 15.55 -1.00
CA ILE A 45 -0.09 14.37 -1.83
C ILE A 45 -0.96 14.58 -3.05
N TYR A 46 -0.33 14.57 -4.23
CA TYR A 46 -1.02 14.59 -5.51
C TYR A 46 -0.95 13.20 -6.13
N TYR A 47 -2.10 12.66 -6.54
CA TYR A 47 -2.17 11.37 -7.22
C TYR A 47 -3.25 11.36 -8.29
N GLN A 48 -3.04 10.52 -9.29
CA GLN A 48 -3.99 10.26 -10.36
C GLN A 48 -4.37 8.78 -10.36
N LEU A 49 -5.63 8.51 -10.61
CA LEU A 49 -6.16 7.16 -10.73
C LEU A 49 -6.51 6.87 -12.20
N SER A 50 -6.26 5.65 -12.64
CA SER A 50 -6.63 5.18 -13.98
C SER A 50 -8.13 4.91 -14.11
N ASN A 51 -8.87 4.92 -13.00
CA ASN A 51 -10.30 4.69 -12.98
C ASN A 51 -10.99 5.61 -11.96
N TYR A 52 -12.31 5.72 -12.02
CA TYR A 52 -13.06 6.51 -11.05
C TYR A 52 -13.04 5.89 -9.66
N TYR A 53 -12.98 6.76 -8.65
CA TYR A 53 -13.08 6.36 -7.26
C TYR A 53 -14.44 5.75 -6.94
N LYS A 54 -14.43 4.52 -6.44
CA LYS A 54 -15.63 3.78 -6.02
C LYS A 54 -15.35 3.10 -4.68
N PRO A 55 -15.73 3.70 -3.55
CA PRO A 55 -15.42 3.17 -2.20
C PRO A 55 -15.80 1.71 -1.98
N LYS A 56 -16.89 1.26 -2.59
CA LYS A 56 -17.36 -0.13 -2.47
C LYS A 56 -16.41 -1.18 -3.04
N TYR A 57 -15.48 -0.76 -3.90
CA TYR A 57 -14.47 -1.62 -4.52
C TYR A 57 -13.09 -1.44 -3.90
N GLU A 58 -12.96 -0.56 -2.92
CA GLU A 58 -11.71 -0.43 -2.18
C GLU A 58 -11.51 -1.62 -1.24
N ASP A 59 -10.31 -2.10 -1.22
CA ASP A 59 -9.86 -3.12 -0.28
C ASP A 59 -8.39 -2.89 0.06
N GLY A 60 -7.89 -3.61 1.05
CA GLY A 60 -6.53 -3.43 1.48
C GLY A 60 -6.04 -4.52 2.42
N ILE A 61 -4.77 -4.42 2.75
CA ILE A 61 -4.07 -5.30 3.67
C ILE A 61 -3.60 -4.47 4.85
N ILE A 62 -3.71 -5.01 6.05
CA ILE A 62 -3.31 -4.31 7.27
C ILE A 62 -1.83 -3.91 7.21
N TRP A 63 -1.54 -2.69 7.61
CA TRP A 63 -0.20 -2.06 7.49
C TRP A 63 0.92 -2.83 8.21
N ASN A 64 0.61 -3.50 9.32
CA ASN A 64 1.55 -4.24 10.16
C ASN A 64 1.49 -5.76 9.94
N ASP A 65 1.10 -6.20 8.78
CA ASP A 65 1.03 -7.62 8.45
C ASP A 65 2.38 -8.33 8.69
N LYS A 66 2.35 -9.42 9.46
CA LYS A 66 3.55 -10.13 9.88
C LYS A 66 4.26 -10.88 8.73
N LYS A 67 3.53 -11.25 7.69
CA LYS A 67 4.11 -11.96 6.52
C LYS A 67 4.77 -11.00 5.55
N LEU A 68 4.22 -9.82 5.37
CA LEU A 68 4.79 -8.79 4.50
C LEU A 68 6.03 -8.16 5.10
N LYS A 69 6.16 -8.13 6.43
CA LYS A 69 7.34 -7.61 7.15
C LYS A 69 7.77 -6.21 6.68
N ILE A 70 6.81 -5.34 6.42
CA ILE A 70 7.09 -3.97 6.00
C ILE A 70 7.76 -3.23 7.16
N LYS A 71 8.95 -2.69 6.92
CA LYS A 71 9.65 -1.87 7.90
C LYS A 71 9.18 -0.43 7.78
N TRP A 72 8.27 -0.04 8.64
CA TRP A 72 7.80 1.34 8.75
C TRP A 72 8.79 2.19 9.53
N PRO A 73 8.88 3.51 9.25
CA PRO A 73 9.81 4.41 9.95
C PRO A 73 9.54 4.54 11.44
N PHE A 74 8.32 4.26 11.88
CA PHE A 74 7.87 4.36 13.26
C PHE A 74 7.21 3.08 13.74
N LYS A 75 7.49 2.66 14.99
CA LYS A 75 6.89 1.46 15.57
C LYS A 75 5.41 1.60 15.89
N LYS A 76 4.97 2.83 16.22
CA LYS A 76 3.58 3.16 16.56
C LYS A 76 3.09 4.32 15.69
N PRO A 77 2.88 4.12 14.39
CA PRO A 77 2.39 5.18 13.52
C PRO A 77 0.93 5.50 13.86
N MET A 78 0.53 6.73 13.58
CA MET A 78 -0.89 7.09 13.60
C MET A 78 -1.55 6.53 12.34
N VAL A 79 -2.56 5.68 12.54
CA VAL A 79 -3.25 4.98 11.45
C VAL A 79 -4.75 5.24 11.57
N SER A 80 -5.44 5.43 10.46
CA SER A 80 -6.89 5.60 10.45
C SER A 80 -7.61 4.37 11.00
N LYS A 81 -8.82 4.57 11.54
CA LYS A 81 -9.65 3.45 12.01
C LYS A 81 -9.95 2.45 10.88
N LYS A 82 -10.19 2.94 9.67
CA LYS A 82 -10.40 2.12 8.47
C LYS A 82 -9.19 1.22 8.20
N ASP A 83 -7.99 1.79 8.14
CA ASP A 83 -6.77 1.06 7.82
C ASP A 83 -6.33 0.12 8.93
N SER A 84 -6.67 0.43 10.19
CA SER A 84 -6.42 -0.44 11.34
C SER A 84 -7.27 -1.72 11.34
N ASN A 85 -8.36 -1.75 10.58
CA ASN A 85 -9.29 -2.88 10.52
C ASN A 85 -9.21 -3.64 9.19
N LEU A 86 -8.19 -3.40 8.39
CA LEU A 86 -7.98 -4.15 7.16
C LEU A 86 -7.56 -5.59 7.43
N LYS A 87 -7.82 -6.46 6.47
CA LYS A 87 -7.51 -7.88 6.57
C LYS A 87 -6.01 -8.17 6.46
N THR A 88 -5.59 -9.31 6.95
CA THR A 88 -4.22 -9.79 6.78
C THR A 88 -3.93 -10.18 5.33
N PHE A 89 -2.65 -10.23 4.96
CA PHE A 89 -2.22 -10.71 3.65
C PHE A 89 -2.72 -12.14 3.35
N SER A 90 -2.77 -12.98 4.37
CA SER A 90 -3.29 -14.36 4.23
C SER A 90 -4.78 -14.40 3.90
N GLU A 91 -5.57 -13.57 4.56
CA GLU A 91 -7.01 -13.44 4.28
C GLU A 91 -7.25 -12.83 2.91
N PHE A 92 -6.51 -11.79 2.56
CA PHE A 92 -6.57 -11.16 1.25
C PHE A 92 -6.33 -12.16 0.11
N LYS A 93 -5.31 -13.01 0.23
CA LYS A 93 -5.02 -14.05 -0.77
C LYS A 93 -6.13 -15.09 -0.95
N LYS A 94 -6.88 -15.39 0.12
CA LYS A 94 -8.01 -16.32 0.04
C LYS A 94 -9.17 -15.75 -0.76
N ILE A 95 -9.39 -14.46 -0.64
CA ILE A 95 -10.48 -13.73 -1.32
C ILE A 95 -10.13 -13.50 -2.80
N TYR A 96 -8.93 -13.01 -3.06
CA TYR A 96 -8.47 -12.61 -4.39
C TYR A 96 -7.58 -13.69 -5.03
N LYS A 97 -8.19 -14.81 -5.41
CA LYS A 97 -7.46 -15.94 -6.02
C LYS A 97 -6.97 -15.70 -7.45
N PHE A 98 -7.44 -14.65 -8.08
CA PHE A 98 -7.24 -14.34 -9.50
C PHE A 98 -6.31 -13.14 -9.77
N LEU A 99 -5.77 -12.55 -8.76
CA LEU A 99 -4.78 -11.47 -8.91
C LEU A 99 -3.42 -11.97 -9.35
#